data_30a4305a9013242cc5e9b97f15b1ecc5
#
_entry.id   30a4305a9013242cc5e9b97f15b1ecc5
#
_cell.length_a   1.000
_cell.length_b   1.000
_cell.length_c   1.000
_cell.angle_alpha   90.00
_cell.angle_beta   90.00
_cell.angle_gamma   90.00
#
_symmetry.space_group_name_H-M   'P 1'
#
loop_
_entity.id
_entity.type
_entity.pdbx_description
1 polymer ?
#
loop_
_entity_poly.entity_id
_entity_poly.type
_entity_poly.pdbx_seq_one_letter_code
_entity_poly.pdbx_strand_id
1 'polypeptide(L)'
;YNANSMLTSQRRIPVGGDGGKYSTWQEMMPVYQQELDNLKKNIASLTSTDKTATRRENIAKLNDALTGKGNAKKGEVTLLSDYPVVTLKKGARLFAGRDEAVDTLATELQGMKALVLNRDTARIKGISVEFTATKPVKLLVGFFVDDQTKFARPPKLETDATGNEYGQAEPVISNALIMTTMPIANIHAYSFPACHHVINLPKGIIMVAGFTDSELKIRDAKLNGAGTEVDWLFM
;
A
#
# COMPACT_ATOMS: atom_id res chain seq x y z
N TYR A 1 -12.91 -10.45 -18.65
CA TYR A 1 -13.85 -11.54 -18.38
C TYR A 1 -14.44 -11.95 -19.71
N ASN A 2 -14.11 -13.14 -20.16
CA ASN A 2 -14.59 -13.71 -21.42
C ASN A 2 -16.00 -14.27 -21.17
N ALA A 3 -17.00 -13.86 -21.97
CA ALA A 3 -18.36 -14.37 -21.88
C ALA A 3 -18.40 -15.92 -21.94
N ASN A 4 -17.46 -16.55 -22.65
CA ASN A 4 -17.31 -18.00 -22.68
C ASN A 4 -16.87 -18.60 -21.34
N SER A 5 -16.11 -17.91 -20.52
CA SER A 5 -15.72 -18.43 -19.20
C SER A 5 -16.87 -18.33 -18.19
N MET A 6 -17.73 -17.35 -18.33
CA MET A 6 -18.98 -17.29 -17.58
C MET A 6 -19.92 -18.44 -17.95
N LEU A 7 -20.09 -18.69 -19.23
CA LEU A 7 -20.89 -19.82 -19.72
C LEU A 7 -20.31 -21.17 -19.28
N THR A 8 -19.00 -21.32 -19.23
CA THR A 8 -18.35 -22.56 -18.79
C THR A 8 -18.34 -22.72 -17.26
N SER A 9 -18.30 -21.66 -16.49
CA SER A 9 -18.45 -21.73 -15.02
C SER A 9 -19.91 -22.07 -14.66
N GLN A 10 -20.86 -21.62 -15.43
CA GLN A 10 -22.29 -21.95 -15.29
C GLN A 10 -22.64 -23.36 -15.81
N ARG A 11 -21.73 -24.08 -16.44
CA ARG A 11 -21.90 -25.52 -16.69
C ARG A 11 -22.19 -26.34 -15.44
N ARG A 12 -21.85 -25.80 -14.28
CA ARG A 12 -22.15 -26.43 -12.99
C ARG A 12 -23.53 -26.04 -12.44
N ILE A 13 -24.17 -25.08 -13.07
CA ILE A 13 -25.56 -24.71 -12.82
C ILE A 13 -26.31 -25.18 -14.07
N PRO A 14 -27.01 -26.33 -14.00
CA PRO A 14 -27.86 -26.76 -15.10
C PRO A 14 -28.79 -25.64 -15.49
N VAL A 15 -29.15 -25.55 -16.77
CA VAL A 15 -30.25 -24.67 -17.16
C VAL A 15 -31.44 -25.01 -16.24
N GLY A 16 -31.92 -24.03 -15.46
CA GLY A 16 -32.86 -24.28 -14.39
C GLY A 16 -32.23 -24.56 -13.01
N GLY A 17 -30.89 -24.55 -12.86
CA GLY A 17 -30.20 -24.78 -11.59
C GLY A 17 -30.27 -23.63 -10.58
N ASP A 18 -30.76 -22.47 -10.98
CA ASP A 18 -31.14 -21.32 -10.18
C ASP A 18 -32.58 -21.45 -9.58
N GLY A 19 -32.97 -22.66 -9.26
CA GLY A 19 -34.31 -23.00 -8.78
C GLY A 19 -35.30 -23.35 -9.89
N GLY A 20 -34.81 -23.68 -11.09
CA GLY A 20 -35.66 -24.06 -12.22
C GLY A 20 -36.36 -22.89 -12.92
N LYS A 21 -35.87 -21.68 -12.72
CA LYS A 21 -36.44 -20.45 -13.25
C LYS A 21 -36.44 -20.37 -14.78
N TYR A 22 -35.44 -20.99 -15.40
CA TYR A 22 -35.28 -21.03 -16.85
C TYR A 22 -35.02 -22.45 -17.34
N SER A 23 -35.75 -22.85 -18.36
CA SER A 23 -35.64 -24.20 -18.93
C SER A 23 -34.65 -24.29 -20.09
N THR A 24 -34.36 -23.16 -20.73
CA THR A 24 -33.47 -23.08 -21.90
C THR A 24 -32.57 -21.85 -21.85
N TRP A 25 -31.46 -21.88 -22.58
CA TRP A 25 -30.58 -20.74 -22.79
C TRP A 25 -31.28 -19.56 -23.46
N GLN A 26 -32.21 -19.83 -24.34
CA GLN A 26 -33.00 -18.82 -25.04
C GLN A 26 -33.86 -18.00 -24.05
N GLU A 27 -34.36 -18.65 -23.02
CA GLU A 27 -35.12 -17.96 -21.95
C GLU A 27 -34.24 -17.14 -21.00
N MET A 28 -33.01 -17.60 -20.76
CA MET A 28 -32.06 -16.90 -19.92
C MET A 28 -31.40 -15.69 -20.60
N MET A 29 -31.11 -15.78 -21.90
CA MET A 29 -30.36 -14.76 -22.63
C MET A 29 -30.93 -13.34 -22.53
N PRO A 30 -32.26 -13.11 -22.61
CA PRO A 30 -32.82 -11.76 -22.44
C PRO A 30 -32.53 -11.14 -21.09
N VAL A 31 -32.52 -11.96 -20.02
CA VAL A 31 -32.25 -11.48 -18.65
C VAL A 31 -30.80 -11.05 -18.53
N TYR A 32 -29.87 -11.84 -19.05
CA TYR A 32 -28.45 -11.45 -19.07
C TYR A 32 -28.20 -10.21 -19.92
N GLN A 33 -28.88 -10.09 -21.05
CA GLN A 33 -28.78 -8.91 -21.89
C GLN A 33 -29.24 -7.67 -21.13
N GLN A 34 -30.36 -7.78 -20.42
CA GLN A 34 -30.89 -6.68 -19.60
C GLN A 34 -29.94 -6.30 -18.45
N GLU A 35 -29.33 -7.28 -17.79
CA GLU A 35 -28.33 -7.02 -16.75
C GLU A 35 -27.06 -6.34 -17.32
N LEU A 36 -26.61 -6.79 -18.48
CA LEU A 36 -25.50 -6.17 -19.19
C LEU A 36 -25.79 -4.71 -19.56
N ASP A 37 -26.98 -4.44 -20.04
CA ASP A 37 -27.41 -3.07 -20.39
C ASP A 37 -27.56 -2.18 -19.16
N ASN A 38 -28.03 -2.74 -18.04
CA ASN A 38 -28.06 -2.04 -16.75
C ASN A 38 -26.64 -1.74 -16.24
N LEU A 39 -25.72 -2.70 -16.33
CA LEU A 39 -24.30 -2.49 -15.99
C LEU A 39 -23.66 -1.42 -16.86
N LYS A 40 -23.91 -1.44 -18.17
CA LYS A 40 -23.44 -0.37 -19.09
C LYS A 40 -23.97 1.00 -18.72
N LYS A 41 -25.27 1.11 -18.37
CA LYS A 41 -25.88 2.36 -17.90
C LYS A 41 -25.24 2.83 -16.59
N ASN A 42 -25.00 1.91 -15.64
CA ASN A 42 -24.35 2.23 -14.38
C ASN A 42 -22.90 2.70 -14.58
N ILE A 43 -22.14 2.03 -15.45
CA ILE A 43 -20.78 2.44 -15.82
C ILE A 43 -20.83 3.83 -16.48
N ALA A 44 -21.73 4.06 -17.42
CA ALA A 44 -21.89 5.36 -18.06
C ALA A 44 -22.26 6.47 -17.06
N SER A 45 -23.09 6.17 -16.05
CA SER A 45 -23.44 7.11 -14.97
C SER A 45 -22.26 7.39 -14.04
N LEU A 46 -21.38 6.42 -13.81
CA LEU A 46 -20.17 6.56 -13.00
C LEU A 46 -19.08 7.32 -13.76
N THR A 47 -19.04 7.19 -15.07
CA THR A 47 -18.11 7.89 -15.97
C THR A 47 -18.68 9.22 -16.49
N SER A 48 -19.92 9.59 -16.09
CA SER A 48 -20.51 10.85 -16.51
C SER A 48 -19.67 12.03 -16.01
N THR A 49 -19.41 12.93 -16.93
CA THR A 49 -18.43 14.03 -16.89
C THR A 49 -18.56 14.95 -15.67
N ASP A 50 -19.74 15.05 -15.08
CA ASP A 50 -20.00 15.96 -13.96
C ASP A 50 -19.31 15.55 -12.64
N LYS A 51 -19.34 14.25 -12.28
CA LYS A 51 -18.68 13.80 -11.05
C LYS A 51 -17.16 13.83 -11.17
N THR A 52 -16.65 13.58 -12.37
CA THR A 52 -15.21 13.64 -12.65
C THR A 52 -14.74 15.10 -12.71
N ALA A 53 -15.55 16.00 -13.27
CA ALA A 53 -15.27 17.44 -13.28
C ALA A 53 -15.29 18.01 -11.86
N THR A 54 -16.32 17.74 -11.08
CA THR A 54 -16.42 18.17 -9.67
C THR A 54 -15.29 17.62 -8.82
N ARG A 55 -14.90 16.36 -9.04
CA ARG A 55 -13.77 15.74 -8.35
C ARG A 55 -12.44 16.38 -8.75
N ARG A 56 -12.23 16.68 -10.03
CA ARG A 56 -11.04 17.42 -10.52
C ARG A 56 -11.00 18.84 -9.97
N GLU A 57 -12.14 19.53 -9.92
CA GLU A 57 -12.26 20.88 -9.36
C GLU A 57 -12.00 20.91 -7.86
N ASN A 58 -12.51 19.94 -7.11
CA ASN A 58 -12.23 19.80 -5.68
C ASN A 58 -10.76 19.44 -5.43
N ILE A 59 -10.16 18.60 -6.27
CA ILE A 59 -8.72 18.31 -6.21
C ILE A 59 -7.89 19.54 -6.55
N ALA A 60 -8.29 20.33 -7.56
CA ALA A 60 -7.62 21.57 -7.91
C ALA A 60 -7.73 22.60 -6.77
N LYS A 61 -8.91 22.79 -6.19
CA LYS A 61 -9.11 23.68 -5.02
C LYS A 61 -8.31 23.21 -3.79
N LEU A 62 -8.21 21.89 -3.58
CA LEU A 62 -7.40 21.34 -2.51
C LEU A 62 -5.91 21.57 -2.77
N ASN A 63 -5.46 21.40 -4.01
CA ASN A 63 -4.08 21.66 -4.41
C ASN A 63 -3.73 23.15 -4.28
N ASP A 64 -4.64 24.06 -4.67
CA ASP A 64 -4.45 25.50 -4.50
C ASP A 64 -4.41 25.91 -3.02
N ALA A 65 -5.23 25.29 -2.18
CA ALA A 65 -5.21 25.51 -0.74
C ALA A 65 -3.92 24.99 -0.08
N LEU A 66 -3.35 23.90 -0.60
CA LEU A 66 -2.12 23.28 -0.12
C LEU A 66 -0.87 24.01 -0.63
N THR A 67 -0.88 24.51 -1.88
CA THR A 67 0.23 25.30 -2.44
C THR A 67 0.38 26.68 -1.78
N GLY A 68 -0.69 27.20 -1.16
CA GLY A 68 -0.64 28.45 -0.38
C GLY A 68 -0.01 28.33 1.00
N LYS A 69 0.29 27.14 1.50
CA LYS A 69 0.78 26.92 2.87
C LYS A 69 2.19 26.33 3.03
N GLY A 70 2.90 26.09 1.98
CA GLY A 70 4.25 25.53 2.09
C GLY A 70 5.03 25.64 0.80
N ASN A 71 6.31 25.95 0.89
CA ASN A 71 7.28 25.88 -0.21
C ASN A 71 7.49 24.42 -0.68
N ALA A 72 6.43 23.79 -1.21
CA ALA A 72 6.54 22.48 -1.82
C ALA A 72 7.30 22.61 -3.13
N LYS A 73 8.51 22.08 -3.19
CA LYS A 73 9.25 21.93 -4.43
C LYS A 73 8.44 21.02 -5.37
N LYS A 74 8.34 21.40 -6.62
CA LYS A 74 7.65 20.68 -7.68
C LYS A 74 8.12 19.22 -7.70
N GLY A 75 7.23 18.28 -7.37
CA GLY A 75 7.54 16.86 -7.36
C GLY A 75 7.64 16.20 -5.98
N GLU A 76 7.37 16.92 -4.90
CA GLU A 76 7.42 16.37 -3.54
C GLU A 76 6.05 15.86 -3.07
N VAL A 77 6.09 14.91 -2.12
CA VAL A 77 4.91 14.44 -1.41
C VAL A 77 4.56 15.44 -0.32
N THR A 78 3.31 15.86 -0.27
CA THR A 78 2.76 16.66 0.83
C THR A 78 2.06 15.73 1.81
N LEU A 79 2.63 15.57 3.00
CA LEU A 79 2.00 14.83 4.10
C LEU A 79 0.87 15.69 4.68
N LEU A 80 -0.34 15.13 4.77
CA LEU A 80 -1.52 15.77 5.33
C LEU A 80 -1.81 15.30 6.75
N SER A 81 -1.32 14.10 7.11
CA SER A 81 -1.37 13.60 8.50
C SER A 81 -0.44 14.40 9.39
N ASP A 82 -0.89 14.66 10.62
CA ASP A 82 -0.14 15.42 11.64
C ASP A 82 0.88 14.51 12.37
N TYR A 83 1.83 13.94 11.60
CA TYR A 83 2.96 13.20 12.15
C TYR A 83 4.23 14.04 12.11
N PRO A 84 4.95 14.18 13.23
CA PRO A 84 6.29 14.74 13.18
C PRO A 84 7.19 13.93 12.25
N VAL A 85 8.11 14.61 11.59
CA VAL A 85 9.02 14.00 10.62
C VAL A 85 10.46 14.12 11.11
N VAL A 86 11.21 13.05 11.00
CA VAL A 86 12.64 12.99 11.34
C VAL A 86 13.46 12.51 10.14
N THR A 87 14.67 13.04 9.99
CA THR A 87 15.61 12.54 8.98
C THR A 87 16.22 11.22 9.45
N LEU A 88 16.07 10.16 8.63
CA LEU A 88 16.67 8.86 8.91
C LEU A 88 18.19 8.94 8.84
N LYS A 89 18.81 8.67 9.96
CA LYS A 89 20.23 8.55 10.16
C LYS A 89 20.51 7.81 11.48
N LYS A 90 21.72 7.37 11.71
CA LYS A 90 22.13 6.84 13.03
C LYS A 90 21.75 7.81 14.13
N GLY A 91 21.14 7.31 15.21
CA GLY A 91 20.64 8.07 16.34
C GLY A 91 19.25 8.68 16.15
N ALA A 92 18.59 8.55 14.99
CA ALA A 92 17.23 9.03 14.78
C ALA A 92 16.23 8.24 15.64
N ARG A 93 15.30 8.94 16.28
CA ARG A 93 14.23 8.35 17.09
C ARG A 93 12.93 8.33 16.27
N LEU A 94 12.39 7.14 16.02
CA LEU A 94 11.18 6.95 15.20
C LEU A 94 9.90 6.81 16.02
N PHE A 95 10.04 6.72 17.35
CA PHE A 95 8.92 6.58 18.26
C PHE A 95 8.88 7.70 19.29
N ALA A 96 7.73 8.38 19.36
CA ALA A 96 7.53 9.47 20.29
C ALA A 96 7.61 8.99 21.75
N GLY A 97 8.37 9.73 22.58
CA GLY A 97 8.52 9.41 24.00
C GLY A 97 9.27 8.11 24.29
N ARG A 98 10.08 7.62 23.33
CA ARG A 98 10.87 6.40 23.45
C ARG A 98 12.34 6.66 23.18
N ASP A 99 13.19 5.84 23.76
CA ASP A 99 14.66 5.97 23.64
C ASP A 99 15.24 5.12 22.52
N GLU A 100 14.43 4.24 21.92
CA GLU A 100 14.87 3.44 20.79
C GLU A 100 15.31 4.34 19.63
N ALA A 101 16.57 4.22 19.26
CA ALA A 101 17.18 5.00 18.19
C ALA A 101 17.70 4.08 17.08
N VAL A 102 17.76 4.59 15.88
CA VAL A 102 18.37 3.91 14.74
C VAL A 102 19.86 3.71 15.03
N ASP A 103 20.33 2.47 15.02
CA ASP A 103 21.77 2.14 15.14
C ASP A 103 22.42 2.00 13.78
N THR A 104 21.82 1.19 12.91
CA THR A 104 22.33 0.94 11.56
C THR A 104 21.16 0.92 10.58
N LEU A 105 21.37 1.39 9.35
CA LEU A 105 20.35 1.42 8.31
C LEU A 105 20.96 1.20 6.92
N ALA A 106 20.15 0.65 6.01
CA ALA A 106 20.51 0.51 4.61
C ALA A 106 20.74 1.89 3.97
N THR A 107 21.64 1.93 2.99
CA THR A 107 22.06 3.18 2.35
C THR A 107 20.91 3.94 1.68
N GLU A 108 19.92 3.21 1.13
CA GLU A 108 18.74 3.79 0.49
C GLU A 108 17.84 4.53 1.48
N LEU A 109 17.87 4.17 2.74
CA LEU A 109 17.08 4.80 3.79
C LEU A 109 17.75 6.06 4.35
N GLN A 110 19.04 6.22 4.13
CA GLN A 110 19.78 7.33 4.71
C GLN A 110 19.31 8.68 4.14
N GLY A 111 18.96 9.60 5.01
CA GLY A 111 18.48 10.93 4.63
C GLY A 111 17.00 11.00 4.33
N MET A 112 16.27 9.87 4.29
CA MET A 112 14.82 9.86 4.11
C MET A 112 14.09 10.54 5.25
N LYS A 113 12.86 10.99 4.98
CA LYS A 113 11.98 11.67 5.93
C LYS A 113 11.00 10.66 6.53
N ALA A 114 11.40 10.04 7.64
CA ALA A 114 10.56 9.08 8.36
C ALA A 114 9.53 9.78 9.26
N LEU A 115 8.40 9.13 9.47
CA LEU A 115 7.37 9.60 10.40
C LEU A 115 7.74 9.19 11.83
N VAL A 116 7.54 10.11 12.78
CA VAL A 116 7.65 9.81 14.21
C VAL A 116 6.29 9.35 14.70
N LEU A 117 6.18 8.09 15.10
CA LEU A 117 4.94 7.43 15.42
C LEU A 117 4.77 7.27 16.94
N ASN A 118 3.53 7.30 17.43
CA ASN A 118 3.24 6.84 18.78
C ASN A 118 3.06 5.31 18.75
N ARG A 119 4.01 4.60 19.36
CA ARG A 119 4.10 3.13 19.34
C ARG A 119 2.88 2.45 19.98
N ASP A 120 2.38 3.01 21.07
CA ASP A 120 1.23 2.43 21.78
C ASP A 120 -0.07 2.65 21.01
N THR A 121 -0.24 3.80 20.38
CA THR A 121 -1.37 4.08 19.48
C THR A 121 -1.32 3.18 18.24
N ALA A 122 -0.15 3.05 17.61
CA ALA A 122 0.04 2.18 16.45
C ALA A 122 -0.31 0.73 16.75
N ARG A 123 0.09 0.24 17.93
CA ARG A 123 -0.21 -1.13 18.38
C ARG A 123 -1.71 -1.39 18.52
N ILE A 124 -2.48 -0.42 19.00
CA ILE A 124 -3.90 -0.62 19.30
C ILE A 124 -4.79 -0.28 18.11
N LYS A 125 -4.51 0.82 17.41
CA LYS A 125 -5.37 1.38 16.37
C LYS A 125 -4.87 1.18 14.95
N GLY A 126 -3.57 0.88 14.78
CA GLY A 126 -2.90 1.01 13.48
C GLY A 126 -2.51 2.46 13.20
N ILE A 127 -2.11 2.74 11.98
CA ILE A 127 -1.64 4.06 11.53
C ILE A 127 -2.37 4.42 10.26
N SER A 128 -2.92 5.63 10.19
CA SER A 128 -3.47 6.19 8.97
C SER A 128 -2.53 7.28 8.46
N VAL A 129 -2.04 7.13 7.23
CA VAL A 129 -1.18 8.11 6.57
C VAL A 129 -1.94 8.73 5.41
N GLU A 130 -2.15 10.03 5.48
CA GLU A 130 -2.82 10.82 4.45
C GLU A 130 -1.80 11.74 3.78
N PHE A 131 -1.75 11.71 2.45
CA PHE A 131 -0.79 12.50 1.68
C PHE A 131 -1.28 12.78 0.27
N THR A 132 -0.67 13.78 -0.37
CA THR A 132 -0.84 14.06 -1.80
C THR A 132 0.51 13.92 -2.49
N ALA A 133 0.52 13.21 -3.61
CA ALA A 133 1.68 13.06 -4.46
C ALA A 133 1.44 13.76 -5.82
N THR A 134 2.41 14.52 -6.31
CA THR A 134 2.33 15.20 -7.63
C THR A 134 2.90 14.36 -8.77
N LYS A 135 3.61 13.28 -8.44
CA LYS A 135 4.13 12.26 -9.35
C LYS A 135 4.01 10.88 -8.69
N PRO A 136 4.13 9.77 -9.44
CA PRO A 136 4.16 8.44 -8.83
C PRO A 136 5.27 8.34 -7.78
N VAL A 137 4.92 7.76 -6.63
CA VAL A 137 5.83 7.60 -5.48
C VAL A 137 5.65 6.23 -4.84
N LYS A 138 6.66 5.82 -4.09
CA LYS A 138 6.63 4.63 -3.23
C LYS A 138 6.70 5.08 -1.77
N LEU A 139 5.76 4.58 -0.96
CA LEU A 139 5.80 4.69 0.50
C LEU A 139 6.59 3.50 1.04
N LEU A 140 7.62 3.75 1.82
CA LEU A 140 8.43 2.71 2.43
C LEU A 140 7.97 2.45 3.87
N VAL A 141 7.53 1.23 4.12
CA VAL A 141 7.04 0.77 5.43
C VAL A 141 7.96 -0.32 5.95
N GLY A 142 8.41 -0.18 7.19
CA GLY A 142 9.27 -1.15 7.86
C GLY A 142 8.48 -2.03 8.81
N PHE A 143 8.60 -3.35 8.61
CA PHE A 143 8.05 -4.38 9.49
C PHE A 143 9.19 -5.05 10.25
N PHE A 144 9.05 -5.13 11.55
CA PHE A 144 10.04 -5.77 12.42
C PHE A 144 9.92 -7.29 12.36
N VAL A 145 11.05 -7.96 12.22
CA VAL A 145 11.13 -9.43 12.12
C VAL A 145 11.09 -10.02 13.52
N ASP A 146 9.89 -10.20 14.05
CA ASP A 146 9.64 -10.78 15.36
C ASP A 146 8.24 -11.41 15.39
N ASP A 147 8.10 -12.56 16.01
CA ASP A 147 6.84 -13.29 16.13
C ASP A 147 5.92 -12.79 17.25
N GLN A 148 6.38 -11.85 18.06
CA GLN A 148 5.56 -11.28 19.12
C GLN A 148 4.39 -10.49 18.54
N THR A 149 3.22 -10.66 19.13
CA THR A 149 1.95 -10.02 18.69
C THR A 149 1.94 -8.50 18.77
N LYS A 150 2.93 -7.90 19.44
CA LYS A 150 3.07 -6.43 19.50
C LYS A 150 3.53 -5.82 18.18
N PHE A 151 4.21 -6.59 17.32
CA PHE A 151 4.67 -6.14 16.02
C PHE A 151 3.61 -6.42 14.96
N ALA A 152 3.44 -5.48 14.04
CA ALA A 152 2.60 -5.70 12.87
C ALA A 152 3.32 -6.63 11.88
N ARG A 153 2.55 -7.46 11.22
CA ARG A 153 3.03 -8.31 10.13
C ARG A 153 2.64 -7.69 8.80
N PRO A 154 3.47 -7.81 7.77
CA PRO A 154 3.06 -7.42 6.43
C PRO A 154 1.85 -8.27 5.99
N PRO A 155 0.96 -7.75 5.14
CA PRO A 155 -0.12 -8.53 4.56
C PRO A 155 0.42 -9.76 3.84
N LYS A 156 -0.34 -10.86 3.87
CA LYS A 156 0.06 -12.10 3.17
C LYS A 156 0.04 -11.93 1.65
N LEU A 157 -0.82 -11.04 1.16
CA LEU A 157 -0.94 -10.68 -0.24
C LEU A 157 -1.00 -9.16 -0.32
N GLU A 158 -0.07 -8.56 -1.05
CA GLU A 158 0.00 -7.13 -1.28
C GLU A 158 -0.18 -6.85 -2.77
N THR A 159 -1.23 -6.11 -3.12
CA THR A 159 -1.54 -5.78 -4.52
C THR A 159 -0.82 -4.54 -5.01
N ASP A 160 -0.54 -3.60 -4.09
CA ASP A 160 0.05 -2.28 -4.41
C ASP A 160 1.47 -2.14 -3.87
N ALA A 161 2.05 -3.22 -3.35
CA ALA A 161 3.39 -3.29 -2.81
C ALA A 161 4.29 -4.20 -3.63
N THR A 162 5.55 -4.29 -3.22
CA THR A 162 6.48 -5.28 -3.74
C THR A 162 6.00 -6.67 -3.43
N GLY A 163 5.73 -7.46 -4.44
CA GLY A 163 5.31 -8.85 -4.33
C GLY A 163 6.14 -9.75 -5.24
N ASN A 164 6.22 -11.02 -4.90
CA ASN A 164 6.82 -12.02 -5.77
C ASN A 164 5.83 -12.44 -6.88
N GLU A 165 6.25 -13.30 -7.78
CA GLU A 165 5.42 -13.81 -8.89
C GLU A 165 4.15 -14.54 -8.44
N TYR A 166 4.07 -14.99 -7.18
CA TYR A 166 2.89 -15.61 -6.56
C TYR A 166 1.99 -14.60 -5.85
N GLY A 167 2.31 -13.30 -5.90
CA GLY A 167 1.56 -12.23 -5.25
C GLY A 167 1.70 -12.19 -3.73
N GLN A 168 2.73 -12.83 -3.17
CA GLN A 168 3.02 -12.76 -1.73
C GLN A 168 3.81 -11.50 -1.42
N ALA A 169 3.57 -10.92 -0.24
CA ALA A 169 4.32 -9.78 0.24
C ALA A 169 5.81 -10.09 0.35
N GLU A 170 6.64 -9.31 -0.32
CA GLU A 170 8.09 -9.46 -0.34
C GLU A 170 8.75 -8.14 0.07
N PRO A 171 9.70 -8.16 1.01
CA PRO A 171 10.43 -6.95 1.34
C PRO A 171 11.30 -6.51 0.16
N VAL A 172 11.24 -5.21 -0.16
CA VAL A 172 12.14 -4.63 -1.16
C VAL A 172 13.58 -4.55 -0.64
N ILE A 173 13.75 -4.33 0.67
CA ILE A 173 15.05 -4.39 1.33
C ILE A 173 14.91 -5.23 2.61
N SER A 174 15.46 -6.42 2.60
CA SER A 174 15.52 -7.27 3.79
C SER A 174 16.66 -6.80 4.71
N ASN A 175 16.50 -7.05 6.01
CA ASN A 175 17.49 -6.69 7.03
C ASN A 175 17.96 -5.23 6.91
N ALA A 176 16.99 -4.32 6.72
CA ALA A 176 17.23 -2.96 6.24
C ALA A 176 17.53 -1.94 7.33
N LEU A 177 17.12 -2.21 8.57
CA LEU A 177 17.29 -1.26 9.66
C LEU A 177 17.35 -1.98 11.01
N ILE A 178 18.29 -1.55 11.84
CA ILE A 178 18.45 -1.97 13.24
C ILE A 178 18.23 -0.76 14.13
N MET A 179 17.39 -0.94 15.13
CA MET A 179 17.22 0.02 16.22
C MET A 179 17.65 -0.59 17.54
N THR A 180 18.07 0.25 18.48
CA THR A 180 18.41 -0.21 19.84
C THR A 180 17.22 -0.91 20.48
N THR A 181 17.44 -2.08 21.05
CA THR A 181 16.42 -2.91 21.75
C THR A 181 15.21 -3.36 20.91
N MET A 182 15.30 -3.24 19.59
CA MET A 182 14.26 -3.66 18.66
C MET A 182 14.77 -4.77 17.73
N PRO A 183 13.88 -5.65 17.24
CA PRO A 183 14.24 -6.57 16.18
C PRO A 183 14.68 -5.83 14.91
N ILE A 184 15.36 -6.53 14.02
CA ILE A 184 15.68 -6.00 12.70
C ILE A 184 14.39 -5.74 11.91
N ALA A 185 14.40 -4.72 11.06
CA ALA A 185 13.26 -4.38 10.22
C ALA A 185 13.55 -4.63 8.73
N ASN A 186 12.56 -5.21 8.06
CA ASN A 186 12.47 -5.33 6.60
C ASN A 186 11.64 -4.18 6.04
N ILE A 187 12.01 -3.67 4.87
CA ILE A 187 11.29 -2.58 4.19
C ILE A 187 10.45 -3.13 3.05
N HIS A 188 9.17 -2.80 3.06
CA HIS A 188 8.22 -3.02 1.97
C HIS A 188 7.93 -1.69 1.28
N ALA A 189 7.68 -1.72 -0.03
CA ALA A 189 7.39 -0.55 -0.85
C ALA A 189 5.96 -0.63 -1.40
N TYR A 190 5.16 0.38 -1.11
CA TYR A 190 3.80 0.53 -1.61
C TYR A 190 3.77 1.63 -2.67
N SER A 191 3.33 1.30 -3.87
CA SER A 191 3.33 2.22 -5.02
C SER A 191 2.03 2.99 -5.11
N PHE A 192 2.12 4.31 -5.32
CA PHE A 192 0.99 5.21 -5.45
C PHE A 192 1.14 6.10 -6.68
N PRO A 193 0.09 6.26 -7.50
CA PRO A 193 0.07 7.25 -8.58
C PRO A 193 0.01 8.67 -8.03
N ALA A 194 0.19 9.64 -8.92
CA ALA A 194 0.04 11.05 -8.58
C ALA A 194 -1.42 11.36 -8.26
N CYS A 195 -1.78 11.45 -6.99
CA CYS A 195 -3.06 11.95 -6.49
C CYS A 195 -3.06 12.05 -4.95
N HIS A 196 -4.23 12.30 -4.37
CA HIS A 196 -4.47 12.22 -2.93
C HIS A 196 -4.70 10.78 -2.50
N HIS A 197 -4.08 10.37 -1.41
CA HIS A 197 -4.14 9.02 -0.85
C HIS A 197 -4.36 9.02 0.65
N VAL A 198 -5.09 8.00 1.11
CA VAL A 198 -5.18 7.62 2.51
C VAL A 198 -4.85 6.13 2.59
N ILE A 199 -3.79 5.79 3.32
CA ILE A 199 -3.41 4.40 3.57
C ILE A 199 -3.59 4.07 5.05
N ASN A 200 -4.23 2.95 5.34
CA ASN A 200 -4.36 2.42 6.68
C ASN A 200 -3.41 1.25 6.86
N LEU A 201 -2.41 1.42 7.68
CA LEU A 201 -1.44 0.39 8.02
C LEU A 201 -1.95 -0.48 9.17
N PRO A 202 -1.56 -1.76 9.24
CA PRO A 202 -2.09 -2.70 10.22
C PRO A 202 -1.75 -2.32 11.65
N LYS A 203 -2.53 -2.87 12.60
CA LYS A 203 -2.25 -2.75 14.02
C LYS A 203 -0.96 -3.46 14.37
N GLY A 204 -0.14 -2.84 15.21
CA GLY A 204 1.15 -3.33 15.64
C GLY A 204 2.23 -2.28 15.51
N ILE A 205 3.41 -2.60 16.03
CA ILE A 205 4.57 -1.72 15.93
C ILE A 205 5.15 -1.86 14.53
N ILE A 206 5.18 -0.76 13.81
CA ILE A 206 5.76 -0.61 12.47
C ILE A 206 6.52 0.71 12.41
N MET A 207 7.27 0.92 11.34
CA MET A 207 7.85 2.22 11.01
C MET A 207 7.44 2.66 9.61
N VAL A 208 7.37 3.97 9.40
CA VAL A 208 7.19 4.57 8.08
C VAL A 208 8.48 5.31 7.75
N ALA A 209 9.26 4.75 6.83
CA ALA A 209 10.58 5.28 6.48
C ALA A 209 10.51 6.53 5.61
N GLY A 210 9.35 6.77 4.97
CA GLY A 210 9.11 7.94 4.13
C GLY A 210 8.76 7.58 2.70
N PHE A 211 8.88 8.55 1.82
CA PHE A 211 8.51 8.43 0.41
C PHE A 211 9.74 8.54 -0.50
N THR A 212 9.72 7.79 -1.59
CA THR A 212 10.73 7.87 -2.65
C THR A 212 10.09 7.73 -4.03
N ASP A 213 10.66 8.37 -5.03
CA ASP A 213 10.35 8.18 -6.45
C ASP A 213 11.41 7.33 -7.16
N SER A 214 12.46 6.92 -6.41
CA SER A 214 13.55 6.14 -6.96
C SER A 214 13.15 4.68 -7.21
N GLU A 215 13.72 4.08 -8.23
CA GLU A 215 13.67 2.63 -8.39
C GLU A 215 14.49 1.96 -7.29
N LEU A 216 13.86 0.99 -6.62
CA LEU A 216 14.49 0.19 -5.59
C LEU A 216 14.72 -1.22 -6.13
N LYS A 217 15.92 -1.75 -5.91
CA LYS A 217 16.23 -3.15 -6.21
C LYS A 217 15.91 -4.02 -5.00
N ILE A 218 15.25 -5.15 -5.23
CA ILE A 218 15.05 -6.16 -4.20
C ILE A 218 16.42 -6.70 -3.79
N ARG A 219 16.73 -6.58 -2.52
CA ARG A 219 18.02 -7.02 -1.96
C ARG A 219 17.98 -7.21 -0.45
N ASP A 220 18.97 -7.93 0.05
CA ASP A 220 19.29 -7.99 1.46
C ASP A 220 20.37 -6.94 1.79
N ALA A 221 20.11 -6.10 2.80
CA ALA A 221 21.08 -5.14 3.30
C ALA A 221 22.16 -5.77 4.20
N LYS A 222 21.96 -7.03 4.63
CA LYS A 222 22.89 -7.84 5.42
C LYS A 222 23.32 -7.18 6.75
N LEU A 223 22.47 -6.34 7.33
CA LEU A 223 22.81 -5.65 8.57
C LEU A 223 22.86 -6.57 9.79
N ASN A 224 22.28 -7.75 9.71
CA ASN A 224 22.32 -8.78 10.76
C ASN A 224 23.64 -9.54 10.83
N GLY A 225 24.61 -9.24 9.95
CA GLY A 225 25.92 -9.90 9.91
C GLY A 225 25.90 -11.35 9.41
N ALA A 226 24.74 -11.96 9.28
CA ALA A 226 24.60 -13.29 8.70
C ALA A 226 24.31 -13.15 7.21
N GLY A 227 25.28 -13.46 6.39
CA GLY A 227 25.10 -13.64 4.95
C GLY A 227 24.29 -14.92 4.68
N THR A 228 23.06 -14.98 5.14
CA THR A 228 22.09 -15.93 4.62
C THR A 228 21.64 -15.37 3.28
N GLU A 229 22.25 -15.84 2.22
CA GLU A 229 21.64 -15.78 0.91
C GLU A 229 20.26 -16.41 1.08
N VAL A 230 19.22 -15.67 0.68
CA VAL A 230 17.85 -16.19 0.66
C VAL A 230 17.79 -17.07 -0.59
N ASP A 231 18.44 -18.23 -0.50
CA ASP A 231 18.51 -19.21 -1.58
C ASP A 231 17.46 -20.32 -1.40
N TRP A 232 16.40 -20.02 -0.67
CA TRP A 232 15.30 -20.95 -0.48
C TRP A 232 14.33 -21.03 -1.68
N LEU A 233 14.54 -20.16 -2.70
CA LEU A 233 13.75 -20.19 -3.93
C LEU A 233 14.14 -21.31 -4.90
N PHE A 234 15.19 -22.08 -4.61
CA PHE A 234 15.69 -23.14 -5.50
C PHE A 234 15.92 -24.49 -4.82
N MET A 235 15.22 -24.82 -3.75
CA MET A 235 15.13 -26.16 -3.22
C MET A 235 13.76 -26.80 -3.44
#